data_783d97253c01da0a7a6b1ffde464bcbf
#
_entry.id   783d97253c01da0a7a6b1ffde464bcbf
#
_cell.length_a   1.000
_cell.length_b   1.000
_cell.length_c   1.000
_cell.angle_alpha   90.00
_cell.angle_beta   90.00
_cell.angle_gamma   90.00
#
_symmetry.space_group_name_H-M   'P 1'
#
loop_
_entity.id
_entity.type
_entity.pdbx_description
1 polymer ?
#
loop_
_entity_poly.entity_id
_entity_poly.type
_entity_poly.pdbx_seq_one_letter_code
_entity_poly.pdbx_strand_id
1 'polypeptide(L)'
;MPAQPCVLINGWPGVGKDTVAETLSLLIGDNKARLLNWDKGQGETFQPVPDGDEAVQKARDACFADQVEHPSTLNQMIIATDCLSDTPEGRRLARDFEVVANRSKRLLIPINLECHVEENMRRLQELERRVSQKDKMQSPNEARTVRSEGGKLFVFKQHQGLTLNITKMPPHEAALRILSFTRDMIARRDEELANEETTPLEARELAWA
;
A
#
# COMPACT_ATOMS: atom_id res chain seq x y z
N MET A 1 5.09 -8.65 -21.05
CA MET A 1 3.98 -7.95 -20.37
C MET A 1 4.55 -7.12 -19.22
N PRO A 2 4.08 -5.91 -18.99
CA PRO A 2 4.53 -5.09 -17.88
C PRO A 2 4.20 -5.74 -16.55
N ALA A 3 5.02 -5.45 -15.51
CA ALA A 3 4.77 -5.96 -14.17
C ALA A 3 3.41 -5.46 -13.64
N GLN A 4 2.72 -6.30 -12.87
CA GLN A 4 1.47 -5.92 -12.20
C GLN A 4 1.73 -4.83 -11.15
N PRO A 5 0.78 -3.93 -10.87
CA PRO A 5 0.99 -2.79 -9.98
C PRO A 5 1.26 -3.18 -8.53
N CYS A 6 1.78 -2.21 -7.78
CA CYS A 6 1.84 -2.20 -6.34
C CYS A 6 0.79 -1.19 -5.82
N VAL A 7 -0.27 -1.67 -5.19
CA VAL A 7 -1.31 -0.87 -4.55
C VAL A 7 -0.95 -0.69 -3.09
N LEU A 8 -0.66 0.52 -2.67
CA LEU A 8 -0.32 0.87 -1.30
C LEU A 8 -1.52 1.51 -0.60
N ILE A 9 -2.13 0.79 0.32
CA ILE A 9 -3.25 1.28 1.13
C ILE A 9 -2.71 1.90 2.41
N ASN A 10 -2.66 3.22 2.44
CA ASN A 10 -2.20 4.03 3.57
C ASN A 10 -3.38 4.51 4.41
N GLY A 11 -3.16 4.67 5.71
CA GLY A 11 -4.19 5.19 6.62
C GLY A 11 -3.82 5.01 8.09
N TRP A 12 -4.50 5.71 8.97
CA TRP A 12 -4.25 5.66 10.40
C TRP A 12 -4.53 4.27 11.00
N PRO A 13 -3.91 3.91 12.13
CA PRO A 13 -4.24 2.68 12.85
C PRO A 13 -5.75 2.61 13.13
N GLY A 14 -6.36 1.44 12.88
CA GLY A 14 -7.79 1.24 13.11
C GLY A 14 -8.74 1.70 12.01
N VAL A 15 -8.25 2.36 10.96
CA VAL A 15 -9.12 2.82 9.87
C VAL A 15 -9.78 1.67 9.08
N GLY A 16 -9.18 0.47 9.08
CA GLY A 16 -9.68 -0.71 8.37
C GLY A 16 -8.90 -1.10 7.12
N LYS A 17 -7.64 -0.67 7.01
CA LYS A 17 -6.76 -0.96 5.87
C LYS A 17 -6.71 -2.45 5.52
N ASP A 18 -6.46 -3.27 6.53
CA ASP A 18 -6.24 -4.71 6.34
C ASP A 18 -7.51 -5.40 5.84
N THR A 19 -8.66 -5.05 6.42
CA THR A 19 -9.96 -5.56 5.96
C THR A 19 -10.25 -5.18 4.51
N VAL A 20 -9.91 -3.95 4.12
CA VAL A 20 -10.06 -3.49 2.73
C VAL A 20 -9.07 -4.20 1.82
N ALA A 21 -7.81 -4.38 2.26
CA ALA A 21 -6.78 -5.08 1.50
C ALA A 21 -7.13 -6.56 1.28
N GLU A 22 -7.57 -7.26 2.31
CA GLU A 22 -8.04 -8.65 2.23
C GLU A 22 -9.24 -8.77 1.28
N THR A 23 -10.22 -7.88 1.41
CA THR A 23 -11.38 -7.85 0.51
C THR A 23 -10.97 -7.59 -0.93
N LEU A 24 -10.04 -6.67 -1.18
CA LEU A 24 -9.50 -6.39 -2.51
C LEU A 24 -8.78 -7.61 -3.08
N SER A 25 -7.96 -8.29 -2.27
CA SER A 25 -7.26 -9.51 -2.68
C SER A 25 -8.24 -10.61 -3.10
N LEU A 26 -9.30 -10.82 -2.32
CA LEU A 26 -10.36 -11.79 -2.65
C LEU A 26 -11.08 -11.45 -3.96
N LEU A 27 -11.37 -10.17 -4.22
CA LEU A 27 -12.00 -9.73 -5.46
C LEU A 27 -11.12 -9.93 -6.70
N ILE A 28 -9.80 -9.87 -6.54
CA ILE A 28 -8.83 -10.07 -7.62
C ILE A 28 -8.56 -11.57 -7.83
N GLY A 29 -8.53 -12.34 -6.75
CA GLY A 29 -8.27 -13.77 -6.70
C GLY A 29 -6.83 -14.12 -6.29
N ASP A 30 -6.68 -15.21 -5.56
CA ASP A 30 -5.45 -15.61 -4.84
C ASP A 30 -4.20 -15.73 -5.72
N ASN A 31 -4.36 -16.15 -6.97
CA ASN A 31 -3.22 -16.30 -7.89
C ASN A 31 -2.83 -15.00 -8.61
N LYS A 32 -3.64 -13.94 -8.49
CA LYS A 32 -3.46 -12.66 -9.20
C LYS A 32 -3.11 -11.51 -8.28
N ALA A 33 -3.32 -11.66 -6.98
CA ALA A 33 -2.97 -10.69 -5.97
C ALA A 33 -2.15 -11.33 -4.85
N ARG A 34 -1.26 -10.54 -4.25
CA ARG A 34 -0.48 -10.91 -3.08
C ARG A 34 -0.56 -9.79 -2.05
N LEU A 35 -0.97 -10.12 -0.84
CA LEU A 35 -0.90 -9.21 0.30
C LEU A 35 0.53 -9.15 0.81
N LEU A 36 1.10 -7.96 0.87
CA LEU A 36 2.37 -7.70 1.53
C LEU A 36 2.11 -7.51 3.01
N ASN A 37 2.60 -8.41 3.82
CA ASN A 37 2.37 -8.37 5.25
C ASN A 37 3.70 -8.19 5.99
N TRP A 38 3.86 -7.03 6.63
CA TRP A 38 5.05 -6.69 7.41
C TRP A 38 5.15 -7.47 8.71
N ASP A 39 4.01 -7.82 9.30
CA ASP A 39 3.90 -8.44 10.60
C ASP A 39 4.09 -9.97 10.56
N LYS A 40 3.98 -10.55 9.36
CA LYS A 40 4.24 -11.97 9.13
C LYS A 40 5.63 -12.09 8.51
N GLY A 41 6.62 -12.35 9.36
CA GLY A 41 7.92 -12.80 8.90
C GLY A 41 7.77 -13.96 7.89
N GLN A 42 8.72 -14.09 6.99
CA GLN A 42 8.75 -15.13 5.96
C GLN A 42 8.56 -16.52 6.59
N GLY A 43 7.46 -17.19 6.25
CA GLY A 43 7.15 -18.54 6.70
C GLY A 43 6.35 -18.57 8.02
N GLU A 44 5.86 -19.75 8.35
CA GLU A 44 5.01 -20.06 9.52
C GLU A 44 5.64 -19.80 10.90
N THR A 45 6.86 -19.29 10.94
CA THR A 45 7.55 -18.92 12.17
C THR A 45 7.55 -17.40 12.33
N PHE A 46 6.71 -16.93 13.24
CA PHE A 46 6.77 -15.61 13.82
C PHE A 46 8.17 -15.34 14.37
N GLN A 47 8.98 -14.58 13.64
CA GLN A 47 10.19 -13.98 14.22
C GLN A 47 9.81 -12.57 14.67
N PRO A 48 9.99 -12.24 15.96
CA PRO A 48 9.81 -10.87 16.41
C PRO A 48 10.71 -9.97 15.57
N VAL A 49 10.15 -8.84 15.09
CA VAL A 49 10.95 -7.83 14.41
C VAL A 49 12.08 -7.44 15.37
N PRO A 50 13.34 -7.56 14.96
CA PRO A 50 14.45 -7.24 15.86
C PRO A 50 14.35 -5.79 16.35
N ASP A 51 14.68 -5.55 17.62
CA ASP A 51 14.70 -4.21 18.18
C ASP A 51 15.77 -3.35 17.48
N GLY A 52 15.36 -2.16 17.04
CA GLY A 52 16.23 -1.15 16.43
C GLY A 52 15.90 -0.83 14.98
N ASP A 53 16.04 0.45 14.62
CA ASP A 53 15.66 0.99 13.29
C ASP A 53 16.35 0.29 12.12
N GLU A 54 17.62 -0.11 12.27
CA GLU A 54 18.40 -0.79 11.24
C GLU A 54 17.89 -2.21 10.97
N ALA A 55 17.52 -2.94 12.02
CA ALA A 55 17.00 -4.29 11.90
C ALA A 55 15.60 -4.31 11.28
N VAL A 56 14.76 -3.35 11.66
CA VAL A 56 13.44 -3.12 11.03
C VAL A 56 13.60 -2.80 9.54
N GLN A 57 14.53 -1.92 9.19
CA GLN A 57 14.80 -1.57 7.80
C GLN A 57 15.28 -2.79 7.00
N LYS A 58 16.21 -3.56 7.55
CA LYS A 58 16.71 -4.78 6.90
C LYS A 58 15.60 -5.81 6.66
N ALA A 59 14.68 -5.97 7.61
CA ALA A 59 13.52 -6.85 7.46
C ALA A 59 12.56 -6.36 6.35
N ARG A 60 12.34 -5.03 6.26
CA ARG A 60 11.55 -4.43 5.18
C ARG A 60 12.21 -4.66 3.81
N ASP A 61 13.51 -4.42 3.71
CA ASP A 61 14.26 -4.61 2.46
C ASP A 61 14.21 -6.06 1.99
N ALA A 62 14.37 -7.02 2.92
CA ALA A 62 14.23 -8.43 2.61
C ALA A 62 12.81 -8.81 2.15
N CYS A 63 11.79 -8.25 2.79
CA CYS A 63 10.39 -8.44 2.41
C CYS A 63 10.11 -7.88 1.00
N PHE A 64 10.62 -6.70 0.68
CA PHE A 64 10.51 -6.11 -0.64
C PHE A 64 11.21 -6.96 -1.71
N ALA A 65 12.45 -7.40 -1.45
CA ALA A 65 13.20 -8.23 -2.38
C ALA A 65 12.47 -9.54 -2.71
N ASP A 66 11.91 -10.21 -1.69
CA ASP A 66 11.21 -11.48 -1.85
C ASP A 66 9.80 -11.33 -2.46
N GLN A 67 9.03 -10.34 -1.99
CA GLN A 67 7.61 -10.29 -2.31
C GLN A 67 7.24 -9.29 -3.39
N VAL A 68 8.08 -8.30 -3.66
CA VAL A 68 7.79 -7.26 -4.66
C VAL A 68 8.73 -7.35 -5.86
N GLU A 69 10.03 -7.50 -5.63
CA GLU A 69 11.03 -7.49 -6.71
C GLU A 69 11.27 -8.86 -7.32
N HIS A 70 10.92 -9.95 -6.60
CA HIS A 70 11.19 -11.30 -7.07
C HIS A 70 10.45 -11.60 -8.40
N PRO A 71 11.12 -12.17 -9.43
CA PRO A 71 10.53 -12.38 -10.75
C PRO A 71 9.23 -13.17 -10.75
N SER A 72 9.08 -14.15 -9.84
CA SER A 72 7.85 -14.96 -9.74
C SER A 72 6.60 -14.18 -9.30
N THR A 73 6.78 -12.97 -8.75
CA THR A 73 5.68 -12.14 -8.28
C THR A 73 5.25 -11.06 -9.28
N LEU A 74 6.01 -10.86 -10.36
CA LEU A 74 5.76 -9.77 -11.32
C LEU A 74 4.41 -9.87 -12.04
N ASN A 75 3.85 -11.05 -12.12
CA ASN A 75 2.51 -11.32 -12.68
C ASN A 75 1.37 -11.17 -11.65
N GLN A 76 1.69 -10.87 -10.40
CA GLN A 76 0.73 -10.65 -9.32
C GLN A 76 0.68 -9.17 -8.93
N MET A 77 -0.51 -8.66 -8.68
CA MET A 77 -0.70 -7.35 -8.04
C MET A 77 -0.25 -7.44 -6.59
N ILE A 78 0.63 -6.55 -6.18
CA ILE A 78 1.03 -6.43 -4.77
C ILE A 78 0.06 -5.47 -4.07
N ILE A 79 -0.49 -5.89 -2.94
CA ILE A 79 -1.33 -5.04 -2.09
C ILE A 79 -0.61 -4.90 -0.75
N ALA A 80 -0.15 -3.69 -0.46
CA ALA A 80 0.53 -3.35 0.79
C ALA A 80 -0.37 -2.48 1.67
N THR A 81 -0.29 -2.64 2.99
CA THR A 81 -0.91 -1.72 3.95
C THR A 81 0.16 -1.08 4.81
N ASP A 82 0.06 0.23 5.05
CA ASP A 82 1.00 0.95 5.92
C ASP A 82 0.32 2.15 6.61
N CYS A 83 1.03 2.78 7.56
CA CYS A 83 0.63 4.01 8.21
C CYS A 83 1.71 5.08 7.99
N LEU A 84 1.72 5.65 6.79
CA LEU A 84 2.68 6.67 6.39
C LEU A 84 2.13 8.06 6.69
N SER A 85 2.73 8.75 7.63
CA SER A 85 2.43 10.15 7.96
C SER A 85 3.37 11.11 7.22
N ASP A 86 3.00 12.40 7.15
CA ASP A 86 3.85 13.45 6.55
C ASP A 86 4.95 13.94 7.52
N THR A 87 5.57 13.00 8.24
CA THR A 87 6.74 13.19 9.10
C THR A 87 8.02 12.80 8.36
N PRO A 88 9.21 13.18 8.85
CA PRO A 88 10.47 12.72 8.24
C PRO A 88 10.55 11.21 8.11
N GLU A 89 10.11 10.46 9.11
CA GLU A 89 10.10 9.00 9.12
C GLU A 89 9.08 8.45 8.12
N GLY A 90 7.82 8.92 8.12
CA GLY A 90 6.81 8.49 7.16
C GLY A 90 7.20 8.77 5.71
N ARG A 91 7.88 9.90 5.45
CA ARG A 91 8.43 10.23 4.13
C ARG A 91 9.58 9.30 3.72
N ARG A 92 10.41 8.86 4.68
CA ARG A 92 11.47 7.88 4.42
C ARG A 92 10.86 6.55 4.00
N LEU A 93 9.90 6.04 4.77
CA LEU A 93 9.19 4.80 4.47
C LEU A 93 8.40 4.86 3.15
N ALA A 94 7.83 6.03 2.81
CA ALA A 94 7.16 6.23 1.53
C ALA A 94 8.14 6.12 0.34
N ARG A 95 9.35 6.66 0.48
CA ARG A 95 10.41 6.53 -0.54
C ARG A 95 10.83 5.08 -0.78
N ASP A 96 10.81 4.23 0.24
CA ASP A 96 11.12 2.80 0.06
C ASP A 96 10.15 2.16 -0.95
N PHE A 97 8.85 2.49 -0.88
CA PHE A 97 7.85 2.03 -1.86
C PHE A 97 8.13 2.56 -3.27
N GLU A 98 8.50 3.84 -3.42
CA GLU A 98 8.84 4.41 -4.72
C GLU A 98 10.06 3.72 -5.33
N VAL A 99 11.11 3.52 -4.53
CA VAL A 99 12.35 2.85 -4.95
C VAL A 99 12.07 1.42 -5.42
N VAL A 100 11.31 0.66 -4.63
CA VAL A 100 11.00 -0.74 -4.94
C VAL A 100 10.07 -0.87 -6.15
N ALA A 101 9.08 0.00 -6.27
CA ALA A 101 8.20 0.04 -7.43
C ALA A 101 9.00 0.35 -8.72
N ASN A 102 9.92 1.31 -8.67
CA ASN A 102 10.78 1.65 -9.80
C ASN A 102 11.73 0.49 -10.18
N ARG A 103 12.38 -0.15 -9.21
CA ARG A 103 13.26 -1.29 -9.46
C ARG A 103 12.53 -2.47 -10.09
N SER A 104 11.32 -2.77 -9.61
CA SER A 104 10.49 -3.86 -10.12
C SER A 104 9.68 -3.47 -11.36
N LYS A 105 9.79 -2.21 -11.84
CA LYS A 105 9.01 -1.65 -12.97
C LYS A 105 7.49 -1.78 -12.74
N ARG A 106 7.05 -1.70 -11.49
CA ARG A 106 5.65 -1.73 -11.12
C ARG A 106 5.08 -0.32 -11.08
N LEU A 107 3.84 -0.16 -11.52
CA LEU A 107 3.08 1.05 -11.28
C LEU A 107 2.76 1.13 -9.78
N LEU A 108 3.21 2.17 -9.08
CA LEU A 108 2.82 2.45 -7.70
C LEU A 108 1.48 3.20 -7.70
N ILE A 109 0.49 2.64 -7.01
CA ILE A 109 -0.86 3.21 -6.89
C ILE A 109 -1.14 3.47 -5.40
N PRO A 110 -0.92 4.71 -4.91
CA PRO A 110 -1.19 5.06 -3.52
C PRO A 110 -2.68 5.31 -3.28
N ILE A 111 -3.19 4.69 -2.22
CA ILE A 111 -4.57 4.84 -1.76
C ILE A 111 -4.54 5.33 -0.32
N ASN A 112 -5.12 6.50 -0.03
CA ASN A 112 -5.29 7.00 1.33
C ASN A 112 -6.70 6.71 1.83
N LEU A 113 -6.80 5.95 2.92
CA LEU A 113 -8.06 5.72 3.61
C LEU A 113 -8.21 6.69 4.78
N GLU A 114 -9.27 7.46 4.74
CA GLU A 114 -9.64 8.41 5.80
C GLU A 114 -10.88 7.93 6.54
N CYS A 115 -10.95 8.26 7.82
CA CYS A 115 -12.09 7.99 8.68
C CYS A 115 -12.22 9.09 9.72
N HIS A 116 -13.43 9.43 10.12
CA HIS A 116 -13.66 10.31 11.26
C HIS A 116 -13.04 9.72 12.53
N VAL A 117 -12.50 10.59 13.40
CA VAL A 117 -11.75 10.16 14.57
C VAL A 117 -12.59 9.28 15.48
N GLU A 118 -13.84 9.67 15.74
CA GLU A 118 -14.75 8.96 16.63
C GLU A 118 -15.04 7.55 16.11
N GLU A 119 -15.32 7.42 14.82
CA GLU A 119 -15.57 6.13 14.19
C GLU A 119 -14.29 5.26 14.18
N ASN A 120 -13.14 5.87 13.94
CA ASN A 120 -11.86 5.19 14.00
C ASN A 120 -11.59 4.62 15.41
N MET A 121 -11.87 5.41 16.47
CA MET A 121 -11.72 4.96 17.85
C MET A 121 -12.73 3.86 18.20
N ARG A 122 -13.97 3.95 17.70
CA ARG A 122 -15.00 2.91 17.87
C ARG A 122 -14.53 1.58 17.26
N ARG A 123 -13.99 1.60 16.03
CA ARG A 123 -13.47 0.42 15.34
C ARG A 123 -12.31 -0.23 16.10
N LEU A 124 -11.45 0.56 16.73
CA LEU A 124 -10.34 0.05 17.56
C LEU A 124 -10.83 -0.72 18.79
N GLN A 125 -12.02 -0.40 19.31
CA GLN A 125 -12.60 -1.01 20.51
C GLN A 125 -13.44 -2.24 20.22
N GLU A 126 -13.72 -2.56 18.96
CA GLU A 126 -14.54 -3.71 18.59
C GLU A 126 -13.89 -5.03 19.05
N LEU A 127 -14.73 -5.89 19.65
CA LEU A 127 -14.29 -7.15 20.27
C LEU A 127 -13.65 -8.10 19.25
N GLU A 128 -14.20 -8.17 18.04
CA GLU A 128 -13.69 -9.02 16.96
C GLU A 128 -12.23 -8.65 16.60
N ARG A 129 -11.91 -7.36 16.60
CA ARG A 129 -10.57 -6.89 16.38
C ARG A 129 -9.61 -7.32 17.50
N ARG A 130 -10.05 -7.26 18.74
CA ARG A 130 -9.24 -7.66 19.91
C ARG A 130 -8.89 -9.15 19.88
N VAL A 131 -9.75 -9.97 19.31
CA VAL A 131 -9.54 -11.42 19.20
C VAL A 131 -8.67 -11.79 18.00
N SER A 132 -8.90 -11.15 16.85
CA SER A 132 -8.27 -11.53 15.59
C SER A 132 -6.89 -10.89 15.36
N GLN A 133 -6.57 -9.78 16.04
CA GLN A 133 -5.37 -8.97 15.77
C GLN A 133 -4.63 -8.60 17.05
N LYS A 134 -4.27 -9.61 17.86
CA LYS A 134 -3.61 -9.41 19.17
C LYS A 134 -2.34 -8.57 19.12
N ASP A 135 -1.63 -8.61 18.01
CA ASP A 135 -0.33 -7.92 17.85
C ASP A 135 -0.44 -6.52 17.24
N LYS A 136 -1.65 -6.05 16.94
CA LYS A 136 -1.89 -4.71 16.40
C LYS A 136 -2.34 -3.73 17.48
N MET A 137 -2.05 -2.44 17.23
CA MET A 137 -2.48 -1.36 18.12
C MET A 137 -3.98 -1.46 18.42
N GLN A 138 -4.33 -1.64 19.69
CA GLN A 138 -5.70 -1.79 20.19
C GLN A 138 -6.10 -0.61 21.10
N SER A 139 -5.13 0.19 21.53
CA SER A 139 -5.35 1.32 22.43
C SER A 139 -5.86 2.54 21.65
N PRO A 140 -7.09 3.02 21.90
CA PRO A 140 -7.59 4.25 21.30
C PRO A 140 -6.74 5.48 21.65
N ASN A 141 -6.13 5.50 22.84
CA ASN A 141 -5.27 6.61 23.26
C ASN A 141 -3.97 6.63 22.47
N GLU A 142 -3.31 5.49 22.29
CA GLU A 142 -2.11 5.38 21.45
C GLU A 142 -2.42 5.77 20.00
N ALA A 143 -3.53 5.31 19.44
CA ALA A 143 -3.93 5.67 18.09
C ALA A 143 -4.22 7.17 17.93
N ARG A 144 -4.78 7.82 18.96
CA ARG A 144 -4.95 9.28 18.98
C ARG A 144 -3.60 10.00 19.01
N THR A 145 -2.66 9.52 19.82
CA THR A 145 -1.31 10.08 19.92
C THR A 145 -0.61 9.97 18.56
N VAL A 146 -0.55 8.77 17.97
CA VAL A 146 0.04 8.55 16.64
C VAL A 146 -0.59 9.46 15.58
N ARG A 147 -1.91 9.63 15.61
CA ARG A 147 -2.61 10.50 14.65
C ARG A 147 -2.32 11.99 14.91
N SER A 148 -2.24 12.43 16.17
CA SER A 148 -1.96 13.83 16.51
C SER A 148 -0.51 14.21 16.22
N GLU A 149 0.43 13.33 16.51
CA GLU A 149 1.86 13.53 16.24
C GLU A 149 2.19 13.40 14.75
N GLY A 150 1.54 12.45 14.05
CA GLY A 150 1.68 12.24 12.63
C GLY A 150 1.10 13.35 11.76
N GLY A 151 0.17 14.13 12.28
CA GLY A 151 -0.47 15.28 11.62
C GLY A 151 -1.33 14.87 10.43
N LYS A 152 -0.75 14.72 9.24
CA LYS A 152 -1.42 14.31 8.00
C LYS A 152 -0.84 13.02 7.45
N LEU A 153 -1.66 12.27 6.73
CA LEU A 153 -1.16 11.15 5.94
C LEU A 153 -0.27 11.67 4.81
N PHE A 154 0.77 10.90 4.49
CA PHE A 154 1.66 11.22 3.37
C PHE A 154 0.91 11.11 2.04
N VAL A 155 1.16 12.07 1.14
CA VAL A 155 0.61 12.10 -0.21
C VAL A 155 1.73 12.03 -1.22
N PHE A 156 1.72 11.03 -2.07
CA PHE A 156 2.69 10.84 -3.15
C PHE A 156 2.40 11.83 -4.28
N LYS A 157 3.24 12.86 -4.41
CA LYS A 157 3.00 13.96 -5.38
C LYS A 157 3.24 13.55 -6.84
N GLN A 158 4.11 12.55 -7.06
CA GLN A 158 4.50 12.09 -8.41
C GLN A 158 3.66 10.88 -8.89
N HIS A 159 2.77 10.38 -8.03
CA HIS A 159 1.91 9.24 -8.34
C HIS A 159 0.45 9.65 -8.25
N GLN A 160 -0.32 9.32 -9.27
CA GLN A 160 -1.76 9.50 -9.22
C GLN A 160 -2.34 8.53 -8.19
N GLY A 161 -2.94 9.07 -7.14
CA GLY A 161 -3.51 8.31 -6.03
C GLY A 161 -5.01 8.53 -5.87
N LEU A 162 -5.62 7.76 -4.96
CA LEU A 162 -7.02 7.85 -4.60
C LEU A 162 -7.16 8.08 -3.08
N THR A 163 -7.97 9.04 -2.68
CA THR A 163 -8.36 9.22 -1.26
C THR A 163 -9.82 8.83 -1.08
N LEU A 164 -10.09 7.94 -0.14
CA LEU A 164 -11.44 7.48 0.19
C LEU A 164 -11.77 7.76 1.66
N ASN A 165 -12.88 8.46 1.90
CA ASN A 165 -13.46 8.54 3.23
C ASN A 165 -14.35 7.33 3.47
N ILE A 166 -13.90 6.44 4.34
CA ILE A 166 -14.57 5.17 4.64
C ILE A 166 -15.33 5.18 5.98
N THR A 167 -15.65 6.35 6.51
CA THR A 167 -16.38 6.48 7.78
C THR A 167 -17.69 5.68 7.78
N LYS A 168 -18.46 5.80 6.69
CA LYS A 168 -19.73 5.10 6.49
C LYS A 168 -19.71 4.08 5.34
N MET A 169 -18.53 3.87 4.76
CA MET A 169 -18.36 2.99 3.60
C MET A 169 -17.97 1.59 4.08
N PRO A 170 -18.69 0.54 3.68
CA PRO A 170 -18.32 -0.82 4.01
C PRO A 170 -17.06 -1.26 3.25
N PRO A 171 -16.28 -2.22 3.79
CA PRO A 171 -15.01 -2.63 3.20
C PRO A 171 -15.10 -3.10 1.73
N HIS A 172 -16.17 -3.80 1.37
CA HIS A 172 -16.36 -4.28 0.00
C HIS A 172 -16.59 -3.14 -1.00
N GLU A 173 -17.28 -2.07 -0.60
CA GLU A 173 -17.44 -0.90 -1.46
C GLU A 173 -16.11 -0.16 -1.64
N ALA A 174 -15.34 0.01 -0.57
CA ALA A 174 -14.00 0.60 -0.66
C ALA A 174 -13.10 -0.22 -1.59
N ALA A 175 -13.09 -1.55 -1.42
CA ALA A 175 -12.29 -2.44 -2.27
C ALA A 175 -12.72 -2.39 -3.75
N LEU A 176 -14.02 -2.32 -4.05
CA LEU A 176 -14.50 -2.17 -5.43
C LEU A 176 -14.08 -0.83 -6.06
N ARG A 177 -14.12 0.27 -5.32
CA ARG A 177 -13.65 1.58 -5.80
C ARG A 177 -12.15 1.57 -6.06
N ILE A 178 -11.35 0.95 -5.19
CA ILE A 178 -9.92 0.78 -5.37
C ILE A 178 -9.64 -0.08 -6.61
N LEU A 179 -10.37 -1.18 -6.78
CA LEU A 179 -10.21 -2.06 -7.94
C LEU A 179 -10.52 -1.35 -9.26
N SER A 180 -11.61 -0.57 -9.30
CA SER A 180 -11.96 0.24 -10.48
C SER A 180 -10.85 1.24 -10.79
N PHE A 181 -10.43 2.04 -9.79
CA PHE A 181 -9.36 3.01 -9.97
C PHE A 181 -8.04 2.35 -10.43
N THR A 182 -7.70 1.20 -9.85
CA THR A 182 -6.50 0.44 -10.24
C THR A 182 -6.55 -0.01 -11.70
N ARG A 183 -7.71 -0.47 -12.18
CA ARG A 183 -7.90 -0.87 -13.58
C ARG A 183 -7.75 0.32 -14.53
N ASP A 184 -8.30 1.46 -14.18
CA ASP A 184 -8.17 2.70 -14.97
C ASP A 184 -6.70 3.14 -15.06
N MET A 185 -5.95 3.01 -13.97
CA MET A 185 -4.52 3.34 -13.94
C MET A 185 -3.69 2.37 -14.78
N ILE A 186 -4.00 1.07 -14.75
CA ILE A 186 -3.34 0.08 -15.62
C ILE A 186 -3.62 0.40 -17.09
N ALA A 187 -4.87 0.66 -17.45
CA ALA A 187 -5.25 0.97 -18.82
C ALA A 187 -4.48 2.18 -19.37
N ARG A 188 -4.41 3.27 -18.58
CA ARG A 188 -3.65 4.49 -18.95
C ARG A 188 -2.17 4.21 -19.17
N ARG A 189 -1.53 3.48 -18.24
CA ARG A 189 -0.12 3.07 -18.40
C ARG A 189 0.10 2.27 -19.67
N ASP A 190 -0.79 1.32 -19.96
CA ASP A 190 -0.66 0.44 -21.12
C ASP A 190 -0.85 1.22 -22.43
N GLU A 191 -1.75 2.22 -22.46
CA GLU A 191 -1.91 3.17 -23.56
C GLU A 191 -0.65 4.05 -23.75
N GLU A 192 -0.06 4.56 -22.67
CA GLU A 192 1.17 5.36 -22.71
C GLU A 192 2.33 4.54 -23.29
N LEU A 193 2.52 3.30 -22.82
CA LEU A 193 3.56 2.40 -23.32
C LEU A 193 3.36 2.08 -24.82
N ALA A 194 2.13 1.85 -25.27
CA ALA A 194 1.83 1.58 -26.68
C ALA A 194 2.14 2.81 -27.55
N ASN A 195 1.84 4.01 -27.07
CA ASN A 195 2.14 5.25 -27.77
C ASN A 195 3.66 5.52 -27.86
N GLU A 196 4.40 5.20 -26.81
CA GLU A 196 5.85 5.31 -26.81
C GLU A 196 6.50 4.36 -27.83
N GLU A 197 6.02 3.12 -27.94
CA GLU A 197 6.52 2.15 -28.93
C GLU A 197 6.25 2.57 -30.37
N THR A 198 5.14 3.27 -30.63
CA THR A 198 4.74 3.73 -31.96
C THR A 198 5.38 5.04 -32.40
N THR A 199 5.99 5.82 -31.48
CA THR A 199 6.66 7.09 -31.79
C THR A 199 8.00 6.84 -32.50
N PRO A 200 8.25 7.38 -33.71
CA PRO A 200 9.51 7.21 -34.44
C PRO A 200 10.71 7.71 -33.61
N LEU A 201 11.86 7.04 -33.72
CA LEU A 201 13.10 7.38 -33.01
C LEU A 201 13.52 8.85 -33.17
N GLU A 202 13.33 9.40 -34.36
CA GLU A 202 13.67 10.81 -34.68
C GLU A 202 12.82 11.82 -33.88
N ALA A 203 11.58 11.50 -33.56
CA ALA A 203 10.72 12.37 -32.75
C ALA A 203 11.05 12.29 -31.24
N ARG A 204 11.67 11.21 -30.79
CA ARG A 204 12.12 11.05 -29.39
C ARG A 204 13.36 11.88 -29.06
N GLU A 205 14.29 12.02 -30.01
CA GLU A 205 15.51 12.79 -29.80
C GLU A 205 15.26 14.31 -29.75
N LEU A 206 14.25 14.81 -30.48
CA LEU A 206 13.88 16.22 -30.49
C LEU A 206 13.16 16.69 -29.21
N ALA A 207 12.60 15.80 -28.42
CA ALA A 207 11.91 16.12 -27.16
C ALA A 207 12.89 16.33 -25.98
N TRP A 208 14.18 16.00 -26.13
CA TRP A 208 15.21 16.10 -25.09
C TRP A 208 16.30 17.17 -25.43
N ALA A 209 16.13 17.92 -26.50
CA ALA A 209 16.99 19.03 -26.88
C ALA A 209 16.40 20.39 -26.48
#